data_d7cfc187200f608b68e3acd6b183ab38
#
_entry.id   d7cfc187200f608b68e3acd6b183ab38
#
_cell.length_a   1.000
_cell.length_b   1.000
_cell.length_c   1.000
_cell.angle_alpha   90.00
_cell.angle_beta   90.00
_cell.angle_gamma   90.00
#
_symmetry.space_group_name_H-M   'P 1'
#
loop_
_entity.id
_entity.type
_entity.pdbx_description
1 polymer ?
#
loop_
_entity_poly.entity_id
_entity_poly.type
_entity_poly.pdbx_seq_one_letter_code
_entity_poly.pdbx_strand_id
1 'polypeptide(L)'
;FDPEVLENAFRQHPKALILCNPSNPCGKVFTRDELELIAGLAKKYDVYVITDEVYEHIVYAPRTHTYFAALPGMWERTISCSSLSKTYSVTGWRLGYVIAPAPIIERAKKVHDFLTVGAAAPLQEAIIPGLRFGQDYYDDLLAKYTHKRDLFCKGLDALGLVHNVPQGAYYVMMDISEFGYDSDLQFCEELAAKVGVGAVPGSSFFREPVNHLIRFHFAKKDETLNDALNRLEALRSKIPARAAR
;
A
#
# COMPACT_ATOMS: atom_id res chain seq x y z
N PHE A 1 -12.72 -8.16 -1.46
CA PHE A 1 -13.22 -8.05 -2.85
C PHE A 1 -14.31 -9.08 -3.10
N ASP A 2 -15.14 -8.82 -4.10
CA ASP A 2 -16.18 -9.74 -4.55
C ASP A 2 -15.58 -10.72 -5.59
N PRO A 3 -15.62 -12.05 -5.33
CA PRO A 3 -15.08 -13.05 -6.25
C PRO A 3 -15.77 -13.07 -7.62
N GLU A 4 -17.08 -12.81 -7.68
CA GLU A 4 -17.83 -12.83 -8.94
C GLU A 4 -17.46 -11.62 -9.81
N VAL A 5 -17.34 -10.45 -9.22
CA VAL A 5 -16.86 -9.23 -9.90
C VAL A 5 -15.45 -9.45 -10.45
N LEU A 6 -14.57 -10.08 -9.64
CA LEU A 6 -13.22 -10.38 -10.09
C LEU A 6 -13.23 -11.39 -11.25
N GLU A 7 -13.99 -12.49 -11.16
CA GLU A 7 -14.07 -13.45 -12.26
C GLU A 7 -14.64 -12.84 -13.54
N ASN A 8 -15.62 -11.95 -13.43
CA ASN A 8 -16.17 -11.23 -14.59
C ASN A 8 -15.10 -10.35 -15.27
N ALA A 9 -14.17 -9.77 -14.50
CA ALA A 9 -13.04 -9.06 -15.07
C ALA A 9 -12.06 -10.02 -15.80
N PHE A 10 -11.81 -11.20 -15.25
CA PHE A 10 -10.97 -12.21 -15.89
C PHE A 10 -11.57 -12.79 -17.17
N ARG A 11 -12.91 -12.89 -17.27
CA ARG A 11 -13.62 -13.31 -18.50
C ARG A 11 -13.40 -12.38 -19.68
N GLN A 12 -12.96 -11.15 -19.46
CA GLN A 12 -12.58 -10.22 -20.51
C GLN A 12 -11.16 -10.47 -21.06
N HIS A 13 -10.49 -11.54 -20.62
CA HIS A 13 -9.16 -11.95 -21.02
C HIS A 13 -8.10 -10.83 -20.93
N PRO A 14 -7.92 -10.19 -19.75
CA PRO A 14 -6.84 -9.23 -19.60
C PRO A 14 -5.49 -9.94 -19.77
N LYS A 15 -4.47 -9.23 -20.22
CA LYS A 15 -3.12 -9.80 -20.36
C LYS A 15 -2.44 -10.00 -19.01
N ALA A 16 -2.72 -9.09 -18.07
CA ALA A 16 -2.16 -9.17 -16.73
C ALA A 16 -3.09 -8.56 -15.70
N LEU A 17 -2.97 -9.02 -14.45
CA LEU A 17 -3.49 -8.41 -13.24
C LEU A 17 -2.33 -7.77 -12.49
N ILE A 18 -2.49 -6.55 -11.98
CA ILE A 18 -1.58 -5.94 -11.00
C ILE A 18 -2.16 -6.17 -9.61
N LEU A 19 -1.39 -6.79 -8.72
CA LEU A 19 -1.78 -7.14 -7.36
C LEU A 19 -0.83 -6.50 -6.35
N CYS A 20 -1.31 -5.51 -5.60
CA CYS A 20 -0.54 -4.86 -4.54
C CYS A 20 -0.82 -5.55 -3.19
N ASN A 21 0.19 -6.22 -2.62
CA ASN A 21 0.07 -6.98 -1.36
C ASN A 21 1.35 -6.90 -0.51
N PRO A 22 1.35 -6.26 0.66
CA PRO A 22 0.28 -5.46 1.28
C PRO A 22 -0.14 -4.24 0.46
N SER A 23 -1.42 -3.88 0.54
CA SER A 23 -2.02 -2.89 -0.36
C SER A 23 -1.76 -1.44 0.08
N ASN A 24 -1.36 -0.61 -0.84
CA ASN A 24 -1.52 0.83 -0.80
C ASN A 24 -2.76 1.17 -1.67
N PRO A 25 -3.84 1.79 -1.14
CA PRO A 25 -3.85 2.73 0.00
C PRO A 25 -4.34 2.16 1.34
N CYS A 26 -4.96 0.99 1.38
CA CYS A 26 -5.81 0.58 2.52
C CYS A 26 -5.10 -0.33 3.54
N GLY A 27 -3.87 -0.77 3.28
CA GLY A 27 -3.15 -1.66 4.17
C GLY A 27 -3.74 -3.08 4.27
N LYS A 28 -4.58 -3.51 3.30
CA LYS A 28 -5.06 -4.90 3.24
C LYS A 28 -3.89 -5.84 3.00
N VAL A 29 -3.89 -6.96 3.71
CA VAL A 29 -3.05 -8.13 3.42
C VAL A 29 -3.97 -9.25 2.98
N PHE A 30 -3.81 -9.74 1.76
CA PHE A 30 -4.62 -10.83 1.23
C PHE A 30 -4.33 -12.11 1.99
N THR A 31 -5.40 -12.85 2.32
CA THR A 31 -5.29 -14.18 2.90
C THR A 31 -4.78 -15.18 1.86
N ARG A 32 -4.28 -16.33 2.34
CA ARG A 32 -3.88 -17.40 1.45
C ARG A 32 -5.01 -17.87 0.54
N ASP A 33 -6.22 -18.03 1.08
CA ASP A 33 -7.40 -18.46 0.32
C ASP A 33 -7.78 -17.43 -0.77
N GLU A 34 -7.72 -16.13 -0.44
CA GLU A 34 -7.96 -15.06 -1.43
C GLU A 34 -6.91 -15.12 -2.55
N LEU A 35 -5.64 -15.33 -2.21
CA LEU A 35 -4.56 -15.45 -3.19
C LEU A 35 -4.69 -16.73 -4.03
N GLU A 36 -5.09 -17.85 -3.44
CA GLU A 36 -5.34 -19.11 -4.17
C GLU A 36 -6.54 -19.00 -5.13
N LEU A 37 -7.59 -18.26 -4.74
CA LEU A 37 -8.70 -17.94 -5.64
C LEU A 37 -8.21 -17.13 -6.85
N ILE A 38 -7.43 -16.06 -6.62
CA ILE A 38 -6.85 -15.25 -7.70
C ILE A 38 -5.94 -16.11 -8.59
N ALA A 39 -5.12 -16.97 -7.99
CA ALA A 39 -4.25 -17.88 -8.72
C ALA A 39 -5.03 -18.87 -9.60
N GLY A 40 -6.17 -19.39 -9.09
CA GLY A 40 -7.09 -20.23 -9.85
C GLY A 40 -7.64 -19.52 -11.08
N LEU A 41 -8.08 -18.28 -10.94
CA LEU A 41 -8.57 -17.47 -12.04
C LEU A 41 -7.45 -17.13 -13.04
N ALA A 42 -6.27 -16.76 -12.56
CA ALA A 42 -5.12 -16.47 -13.42
C ALA A 42 -4.71 -17.68 -14.26
N LYS A 43 -4.77 -18.89 -13.71
CA LYS A 43 -4.53 -20.14 -14.46
C LYS A 43 -5.66 -20.43 -15.46
N LYS A 44 -6.92 -20.30 -15.03
CA LYS A 44 -8.11 -20.57 -15.85
C LYS A 44 -8.19 -19.71 -17.11
N TYR A 45 -7.83 -18.43 -16.99
CA TYR A 45 -7.95 -17.44 -18.06
C TYR A 45 -6.62 -17.06 -18.71
N ASP A 46 -5.52 -17.76 -18.38
CA ASP A 46 -4.16 -17.54 -18.89
C ASP A 46 -3.69 -16.08 -18.73
N VAL A 47 -3.78 -15.56 -17.51
CA VAL A 47 -3.44 -14.19 -17.16
C VAL A 47 -2.14 -14.15 -16.37
N TYR A 48 -1.23 -13.24 -16.72
CA TYR A 48 -0.06 -12.94 -15.90
C TYR A 48 -0.44 -12.15 -14.65
N VAL A 49 0.31 -12.34 -13.57
CA VAL A 49 0.14 -11.54 -12.34
C VAL A 49 1.41 -10.77 -12.06
N ILE A 50 1.29 -9.45 -12.04
CA ILE A 50 2.38 -8.54 -11.65
C ILE A 50 2.09 -8.15 -10.21
N THR A 51 2.96 -8.55 -9.28
CA THR A 51 2.78 -8.19 -7.88
C THR A 51 3.59 -6.94 -7.54
N ASP A 52 3.04 -6.10 -6.64
CA ASP A 52 3.78 -5.07 -5.93
C ASP A 52 3.83 -5.48 -4.45
N GLU A 53 5.01 -5.95 -4.03
CA GLU A 53 5.26 -6.54 -2.71
C GLU A 53 6.15 -5.64 -1.84
N VAL A 54 6.23 -4.34 -2.16
CA VAL A 54 7.14 -3.38 -1.50
C VAL A 54 6.98 -3.30 0.03
N TYR A 55 5.84 -3.73 0.58
CA TYR A 55 5.56 -3.74 2.03
C TYR A 55 5.64 -5.15 2.64
N GLU A 56 6.25 -6.12 1.98
CA GLU A 56 6.35 -7.52 2.40
C GLU A 56 6.85 -7.73 3.85
N HIS A 57 7.71 -6.83 4.35
CA HIS A 57 8.24 -6.86 5.72
C HIS A 57 7.45 -6.00 6.72
N ILE A 58 6.36 -5.35 6.30
CA ILE A 58 5.50 -4.53 7.16
C ILE A 58 4.09 -5.14 7.13
N VAL A 59 3.96 -6.27 7.81
CA VAL A 59 2.71 -7.06 7.91
C VAL A 59 2.43 -7.34 9.38
N TYR A 60 1.30 -6.86 9.87
CA TYR A 60 0.96 -6.90 11.29
C TYR A 60 0.24 -8.19 11.68
N ALA A 61 0.62 -8.74 12.84
CA ALA A 61 -0.07 -9.91 13.39
C ALA A 61 -1.59 -9.67 13.50
N PRO A 62 -2.41 -10.70 13.27
CA PRO A 62 -2.07 -12.09 12.99
C PRO A 62 -1.81 -12.42 11.51
N ARG A 63 -1.71 -11.42 10.63
CA ARG A 63 -1.46 -11.61 9.21
C ARG A 63 0.01 -11.96 8.96
N THR A 64 0.25 -12.71 7.88
CA THR A 64 1.57 -13.01 7.35
C THR A 64 1.59 -12.74 5.85
N HIS A 65 2.74 -12.33 5.32
CA HIS A 65 2.90 -12.16 3.87
C HIS A 65 2.98 -13.52 3.18
N THR A 66 2.28 -13.64 2.07
CA THR A 66 2.38 -14.81 1.17
C THR A 66 2.83 -14.32 -0.20
N TYR A 67 4.00 -14.77 -0.64
CA TYR A 67 4.51 -14.46 -1.97
C TYR A 67 3.66 -15.18 -3.03
N PHE A 68 3.08 -14.42 -3.93
CA PHE A 68 2.17 -14.95 -4.94
C PHE A 68 2.87 -15.94 -5.89
N ALA A 69 4.12 -15.67 -6.25
CA ALA A 69 4.94 -16.54 -7.09
C ALA A 69 5.22 -17.91 -6.46
N ALA A 70 5.14 -18.03 -5.12
CA ALA A 70 5.36 -19.28 -4.40
C ALA A 70 4.11 -20.18 -4.35
N LEU A 71 2.95 -19.70 -4.80
CA LEU A 71 1.74 -20.52 -4.88
C LEU A 71 1.88 -21.58 -5.98
N PRO A 72 1.26 -22.76 -5.82
CA PRO A 72 1.36 -23.85 -6.78
C PRO A 72 0.98 -23.44 -8.21
N GLY A 73 1.93 -23.58 -9.15
CA GLY A 73 1.75 -23.27 -10.56
C GLY A 73 1.69 -21.78 -10.90
N MET A 74 2.18 -20.91 -10.00
CA MET A 74 2.17 -19.46 -10.24
C MET A 74 3.52 -18.90 -10.65
N TRP A 75 4.62 -19.62 -10.47
CA TRP A 75 5.95 -19.15 -10.84
C TRP A 75 6.04 -18.72 -12.32
N GLU A 76 5.53 -19.52 -13.24
CA GLU A 76 5.66 -19.31 -14.70
C GLU A 76 4.87 -18.10 -15.21
N ARG A 77 3.93 -17.57 -14.40
CA ARG A 77 3.04 -16.46 -14.78
C ARG A 77 3.07 -15.29 -13.79
N THR A 78 4.00 -15.29 -12.85
CA THR A 78 4.13 -14.19 -11.88
C THR A 78 5.38 -13.36 -12.17
N ILE A 79 5.20 -12.05 -12.07
CA ILE A 79 6.26 -11.05 -12.13
C ILE A 79 6.25 -10.37 -10.77
N SER A 80 7.07 -10.85 -9.83
CA SER A 80 7.18 -10.28 -8.50
C SER A 80 8.02 -9.02 -8.55
N CYS A 81 7.42 -7.90 -8.20
CA CYS A 81 8.08 -6.61 -8.08
C CYS A 81 8.17 -6.22 -6.61
N SER A 82 9.34 -5.82 -6.17
CA SER A 82 9.53 -5.24 -4.84
C SER A 82 10.54 -4.10 -4.90
N SER A 83 10.68 -3.38 -3.79
CA SER A 83 11.54 -2.23 -3.70
C SER A 83 12.30 -2.21 -2.38
N LEU A 84 13.53 -1.77 -2.45
CA LEU A 84 14.37 -1.53 -1.25
C LEU A 84 13.98 -0.26 -0.51
N SER A 85 13.12 0.55 -1.12
CA SER A 85 12.74 1.89 -0.67
C SER A 85 12.11 1.93 0.72
N LYS A 86 11.25 0.96 1.07
CA LYS A 86 10.46 1.00 2.30
C LYS A 86 11.13 0.23 3.42
N THR A 87 11.61 -0.96 3.11
CA THR A 87 12.33 -1.82 4.06
C THR A 87 13.57 -1.12 4.62
N TYR A 88 14.33 -0.42 3.77
CA TYR A 88 15.59 0.22 4.17
C TYR A 88 15.49 1.75 4.28
N SER A 89 14.28 2.33 4.19
CA SER A 89 14.06 3.78 4.29
C SER A 89 14.86 4.62 3.28
N VAL A 90 15.12 4.08 2.09
CA VAL A 90 15.92 4.69 1.02
C VAL A 90 15.07 5.05 -0.20
N THR A 91 13.86 5.53 -0.01
CA THR A 91 12.89 5.82 -1.09
C THR A 91 13.50 6.71 -2.20
N GLY A 92 14.33 7.68 -1.84
CA GLY A 92 15.01 8.58 -2.79
C GLY A 92 16.08 7.90 -3.65
N TRP A 93 16.55 6.72 -3.30
CA TRP A 93 17.57 6.00 -4.06
C TRP A 93 17.03 5.36 -5.34
N ARG A 94 15.74 5.19 -5.45
CA ARG A 94 15.05 4.62 -6.62
C ARG A 94 15.54 3.22 -6.98
N LEU A 95 15.72 2.37 -5.98
CA LEU A 95 16.14 0.97 -6.12
C LEU A 95 14.97 0.03 -5.88
N GLY A 96 14.83 -0.95 -6.76
CA GLY A 96 13.89 -2.04 -6.66
C GLY A 96 14.40 -3.25 -7.46
N TYR A 97 13.64 -4.32 -7.43
CA TYR A 97 13.97 -5.55 -8.15
C TYR A 97 12.73 -6.24 -8.67
N VAL A 98 12.93 -7.04 -9.69
CA VAL A 98 11.91 -7.90 -10.29
C VAL A 98 12.42 -9.33 -10.29
N ILE A 99 11.58 -10.25 -9.85
CA ILE A 99 11.83 -11.69 -9.87
C ILE A 99 10.77 -12.33 -10.75
N ALA A 100 11.19 -13.00 -11.81
CA ALA A 100 10.30 -13.68 -12.76
C ALA A 100 11.09 -14.76 -13.54
N PRO A 101 10.41 -15.66 -14.28
CA PRO A 101 11.08 -16.60 -15.17
C PRO A 101 12.00 -15.91 -16.19
N ALA A 102 13.11 -16.56 -16.52
CA ALA A 102 14.13 -16.01 -17.41
C ALA A 102 13.58 -15.43 -18.73
N PRO A 103 12.64 -16.08 -19.45
CA PRO A 103 12.11 -15.52 -20.70
C PRO A 103 11.41 -14.18 -20.53
N ILE A 104 10.80 -13.93 -19.38
CA ILE A 104 10.15 -12.65 -19.04
C ILE A 104 11.22 -11.60 -18.75
N ILE A 105 12.20 -11.95 -17.91
CA ILE A 105 13.30 -11.04 -17.54
C ILE A 105 14.10 -10.61 -18.75
N GLU A 106 14.42 -11.53 -19.69
CA GLU A 106 15.15 -11.21 -20.91
C GLU A 106 14.42 -10.17 -21.80
N ARG A 107 13.10 -10.20 -21.81
CA ARG A 107 12.30 -9.21 -22.54
C ARG A 107 12.21 -7.89 -21.76
N ALA A 108 11.99 -7.97 -20.44
CA ALA A 108 11.91 -6.81 -19.57
C ALA A 108 13.20 -5.99 -19.58
N LYS A 109 14.38 -6.66 -19.54
CA LYS A 109 15.69 -6.00 -19.65
C LYS A 109 15.81 -5.13 -20.89
N LYS A 110 15.39 -5.64 -22.04
CA LYS A 110 15.47 -4.88 -23.30
C LYS A 110 14.65 -3.59 -23.27
N VAL A 111 13.45 -3.64 -22.67
CA VAL A 111 12.59 -2.45 -22.53
C VAL A 111 13.18 -1.51 -21.48
N HIS A 112 13.63 -2.04 -20.34
CA HIS A 112 14.20 -1.26 -19.24
C HIS A 112 15.47 -0.51 -19.67
N ASP A 113 16.33 -1.13 -20.47
CA ASP A 113 17.54 -0.51 -21.00
C ASP A 113 17.23 0.76 -21.81
N PHE A 114 16.19 0.72 -22.65
CA PHE A 114 15.79 1.91 -23.42
C PHE A 114 15.00 2.95 -22.60
N LEU A 115 14.31 2.55 -21.53
CA LEU A 115 13.53 3.47 -20.71
C LEU A 115 14.39 4.21 -19.67
N THR A 116 15.32 3.51 -19.03
CA THR A 116 16.03 4.03 -17.86
C THR A 116 17.53 3.69 -17.84
N VAL A 117 18.03 2.91 -18.78
CA VAL A 117 19.38 2.33 -18.81
C VAL A 117 19.64 1.38 -17.64
N GLY A 118 19.39 1.82 -16.42
CA GLY A 118 19.53 1.05 -15.19
C GLY A 118 19.46 1.92 -13.94
N ALA A 119 19.34 1.28 -12.79
CA ALA A 119 19.46 1.96 -11.51
C ALA A 119 20.92 2.41 -11.28
N ALA A 120 21.12 3.49 -10.52
CA ALA A 120 22.44 4.06 -10.26
C ALA A 120 23.38 3.03 -9.60
N ALA A 121 24.47 2.67 -10.28
CA ALA A 121 25.40 1.63 -9.82
C ALA A 121 25.99 1.90 -8.41
N PRO A 122 26.39 3.13 -8.04
CA PRO A 122 26.88 3.40 -6.68
C PRO A 122 25.83 3.12 -5.60
N LEU A 123 24.54 3.34 -5.88
CA LEU A 123 23.48 3.07 -4.92
C LEU A 123 23.15 1.57 -4.85
N GLN A 124 23.31 0.84 -5.95
CA GLN A 124 23.19 -0.62 -5.93
C GLN A 124 24.28 -1.24 -5.05
N GLU A 125 25.53 -0.77 -5.14
CA GLU A 125 26.61 -1.22 -4.26
C GLU A 125 26.34 -0.81 -2.79
N ALA A 126 25.90 0.41 -2.55
CA ALA A 126 25.66 0.93 -1.21
C ALA A 126 24.56 0.18 -0.45
N ILE A 127 23.59 -0.47 -1.12
CA ILE A 127 22.52 -1.21 -0.46
C ILE A 127 22.89 -2.65 -0.10
N ILE A 128 23.99 -3.20 -0.63
CA ILE A 128 24.41 -4.58 -0.38
C ILE A 128 24.50 -4.94 1.12
N PRO A 129 25.06 -4.08 2.00
CA PRO A 129 25.04 -4.36 3.43
C PRO A 129 23.62 -4.53 3.99
N GLY A 130 22.65 -3.73 3.52
CA GLY A 130 21.25 -3.84 3.93
C GLY A 130 20.63 -5.20 3.56
N LEU A 131 20.95 -5.72 2.38
CA LEU A 131 20.47 -7.05 1.94
C LEU A 131 21.07 -8.22 2.76
N ARG A 132 22.07 -7.94 3.58
CA ARG A 132 22.74 -8.92 4.47
C ARG A 132 22.30 -8.79 5.93
N PHE A 133 21.38 -7.89 6.25
CA PHE A 133 20.86 -7.77 7.61
C PHE A 133 20.17 -9.06 8.06
N GLY A 134 20.32 -9.40 9.31
CA GLY A 134 19.68 -10.55 9.95
C GLY A 134 18.19 -10.31 10.23
N GLN A 135 17.54 -11.33 10.74
CA GLN A 135 16.11 -11.28 11.08
C GLN A 135 15.79 -10.19 12.12
N ASP A 136 16.72 -9.91 13.03
CA ASP A 136 16.63 -8.85 14.03
C ASP A 136 16.30 -7.47 13.44
N TYR A 137 16.84 -7.16 12.26
CA TYR A 137 16.52 -5.91 11.56
C TYR A 137 15.04 -5.85 11.14
N TYR A 138 14.52 -6.95 10.60
CA TYR A 138 13.13 -7.01 10.12
C TYR A 138 12.13 -7.04 11.27
N ASP A 139 12.50 -7.72 12.38
CA ASP A 139 11.70 -7.74 13.60
C ASP A 139 11.61 -6.34 14.23
N ASP A 140 12.73 -5.62 14.29
CA ASP A 140 12.82 -4.23 14.73
C ASP A 140 12.00 -3.29 13.85
N LEU A 141 12.09 -3.45 12.53
CA LEU A 141 11.31 -2.69 11.56
C LEU A 141 9.81 -2.87 11.81
N LEU A 142 9.38 -4.13 11.93
CA LEU A 142 7.98 -4.48 12.17
C LEU A 142 7.49 -3.96 13.52
N ALA A 143 8.29 -4.09 14.58
CA ALA A 143 7.96 -3.57 15.91
C ALA A 143 7.75 -2.05 15.89
N LYS A 144 8.64 -1.30 15.23
CA LYS A 144 8.54 0.15 15.06
C LYS A 144 7.26 0.56 14.31
N TYR A 145 6.92 -0.13 13.22
CA TYR A 145 5.70 0.19 12.48
C TYR A 145 4.42 -0.25 13.19
N THR A 146 4.47 -1.35 13.94
CA THR A 146 3.35 -1.79 14.79
C THR A 146 3.05 -0.73 15.86
N HIS A 147 4.07 -0.23 16.55
CA HIS A 147 3.93 0.86 17.51
C HIS A 147 3.29 2.10 16.88
N LYS A 148 3.79 2.56 15.73
CA LYS A 148 3.28 3.76 15.05
C LYS A 148 1.84 3.59 14.56
N ARG A 149 1.50 2.40 14.03
CA ARG A 149 0.13 2.06 13.66
C ARG A 149 -0.79 2.18 14.87
N ASP A 150 -0.40 1.54 15.98
CA ASP A 150 -1.23 1.48 17.16
C ASP A 150 -1.38 2.86 17.81
N LEU A 151 -0.31 3.66 17.85
CA LEU A 151 -0.36 5.04 18.32
C LEU A 151 -1.35 5.87 17.49
N PHE A 152 -1.23 5.83 16.17
CA PHE A 152 -2.04 6.68 15.30
C PHE A 152 -3.50 6.21 15.24
N CYS A 153 -3.75 4.89 15.10
CA CYS A 153 -5.11 4.35 15.08
C CYS A 153 -5.85 4.58 16.41
N LYS A 154 -5.19 4.31 17.56
CA LYS A 154 -5.79 4.61 18.89
C LYS A 154 -6.08 6.10 19.07
N GLY A 155 -5.24 6.97 18.53
CA GLY A 155 -5.49 8.41 18.52
C GLY A 155 -6.73 8.78 17.70
N LEU A 156 -6.90 8.20 16.51
CA LEU A 156 -8.10 8.39 15.68
C LEU A 156 -9.36 7.84 16.38
N ASP A 157 -9.26 6.66 17.01
CA ASP A 157 -10.35 6.08 17.82
C ASP A 157 -10.78 7.01 18.97
N ALA A 158 -9.80 7.56 19.71
CA ALA A 158 -10.07 8.49 20.81
C ALA A 158 -10.77 9.77 20.35
N LEU A 159 -10.55 10.19 19.10
CA LEU A 159 -11.22 11.32 18.47
C LEU A 159 -12.57 10.94 17.85
N GLY A 160 -12.96 9.65 17.87
CA GLY A 160 -14.17 9.14 17.24
C GLY A 160 -14.17 9.28 15.72
N LEU A 161 -12.99 9.23 15.09
CA LEU A 161 -12.84 9.31 13.64
C LEU A 161 -12.85 7.90 13.04
N VAL A 162 -13.81 7.62 12.18
CA VAL A 162 -13.99 6.32 11.56
C VAL A 162 -12.84 6.03 10.60
N HIS A 163 -12.18 4.91 10.77
CA HIS A 163 -11.07 4.50 9.92
C HIS A 163 -10.93 2.98 9.85
N ASN A 164 -10.19 2.48 8.87
CA ASN A 164 -9.82 1.06 8.85
C ASN A 164 -8.59 0.79 9.73
N VAL A 165 -8.46 -0.43 10.21
CA VAL A 165 -7.22 -0.90 10.86
C VAL A 165 -6.36 -1.60 9.81
N PRO A 166 -5.21 -1.03 9.41
CA PRO A 166 -4.36 -1.64 8.40
C PRO A 166 -3.73 -2.93 8.89
N GLN A 167 -3.70 -3.93 8.02
CA GLN A 167 -3.11 -5.25 8.25
C GLN A 167 -1.64 -5.31 7.82
N GLY A 168 -1.22 -4.37 6.98
CA GLY A 168 0.15 -4.20 6.50
C GLY A 168 0.37 -2.80 5.92
N ALA A 169 1.56 -2.55 5.38
CA ALA A 169 2.01 -1.24 4.94
C ALA A 169 1.98 -0.20 6.09
N TYR A 170 1.91 1.09 5.78
CA TYR A 170 1.88 2.15 6.79
C TYR A 170 0.83 3.22 6.48
N TYR A 171 -0.31 2.80 5.91
CA TYR A 171 -1.42 3.67 5.54
C TYR A 171 -2.67 3.32 6.32
N VAL A 172 -3.47 4.35 6.57
CA VAL A 172 -4.81 4.23 7.14
C VAL A 172 -5.77 5.09 6.32
N MET A 173 -6.94 4.55 6.02
CA MET A 173 -8.02 5.25 5.35
C MET A 173 -9.00 5.74 6.40
N MET A 174 -9.27 7.04 6.43
CA MET A 174 -10.26 7.66 7.30
C MET A 174 -11.52 8.00 6.50
N ASP A 175 -12.67 7.68 7.06
CA ASP A 175 -13.97 8.03 6.49
C ASP A 175 -14.34 9.46 6.89
N ILE A 176 -14.69 10.26 5.88
CA ILE A 176 -15.08 11.66 6.05
C ILE A 176 -16.58 11.90 5.80
N SER A 177 -17.38 10.84 5.72
CA SER A 177 -18.82 10.93 5.44
C SER A 177 -19.55 11.84 6.43
N GLU A 178 -19.13 11.85 7.71
CA GLU A 178 -19.72 12.70 8.74
C GLU A 178 -19.63 14.19 8.43
N PHE A 179 -18.67 14.62 7.59
CA PHE A 179 -18.45 16.02 7.25
C PHE A 179 -19.27 16.51 6.05
N GLY A 180 -19.97 15.60 5.34
CA GLY A 180 -20.89 15.94 4.24
C GLY A 180 -20.23 16.61 3.03
N TYR A 181 -19.00 16.20 2.68
CA TYR A 181 -18.29 16.70 1.50
C TYR A 181 -18.56 15.80 0.29
N ASP A 182 -18.90 16.43 -0.85
CA ASP A 182 -19.01 15.75 -2.14
C ASP A 182 -17.64 15.46 -2.78
N SER A 183 -16.57 16.11 -2.29
CA SER A 183 -15.20 16.02 -2.79
C SER A 183 -14.21 15.81 -1.64
N ASP A 184 -13.56 14.69 -1.63
CA ASP A 184 -12.46 14.38 -0.71
C ASP A 184 -11.22 15.25 -0.96
N LEU A 185 -10.98 15.69 -2.21
CA LEU A 185 -9.94 16.66 -2.53
C LEU A 185 -10.19 17.99 -1.81
N GLN A 186 -11.41 18.53 -1.90
CA GLN A 186 -11.77 19.76 -1.20
C GLN A 186 -11.61 19.61 0.33
N PHE A 187 -12.01 18.46 0.86
CA PHE A 187 -11.80 18.17 2.28
C PHE A 187 -10.31 18.17 2.65
N CYS A 188 -9.45 17.52 1.86
CA CYS A 188 -8.01 17.49 2.09
C CYS A 188 -7.38 18.88 2.04
N GLU A 189 -7.80 19.75 1.10
CA GLU A 189 -7.33 21.13 1.01
C GLU A 189 -7.73 21.93 2.26
N GLU A 190 -8.99 21.82 2.71
CA GLU A 190 -9.45 22.48 3.91
C GLU A 190 -8.80 21.93 5.18
N LEU A 191 -8.59 20.61 5.26
CA LEU A 191 -7.86 19.95 6.35
C LEU A 191 -6.44 20.52 6.47
N ALA A 192 -5.74 20.63 5.36
CA ALA A 192 -4.39 21.23 5.34
C ALA A 192 -4.40 22.70 5.74
N ALA A 193 -5.33 23.50 5.18
CA ALA A 193 -5.39 24.94 5.39
C ALA A 193 -5.86 25.33 6.81
N LYS A 194 -6.89 24.66 7.33
CA LYS A 194 -7.54 25.06 8.60
C LYS A 194 -7.03 24.29 9.81
N VAL A 195 -6.70 23.01 9.64
CA VAL A 195 -6.26 22.12 10.72
C VAL A 195 -4.73 21.96 10.72
N GLY A 196 -4.09 22.09 9.55
CA GLY A 196 -2.66 21.94 9.40
C GLY A 196 -2.20 20.49 9.34
N VAL A 197 -3.07 19.58 8.89
CA VAL A 197 -2.77 18.16 8.71
C VAL A 197 -2.98 17.79 7.25
N GLY A 198 -1.95 17.21 6.61
CA GLY A 198 -2.03 16.77 5.22
C GLY A 198 -2.55 15.35 5.09
N ALA A 199 -3.45 15.12 4.13
CA ALA A 199 -3.94 13.81 3.73
C ALA A 199 -3.97 13.71 2.20
N VAL A 200 -4.15 12.49 1.69
CA VAL A 200 -4.30 12.24 0.25
C VAL A 200 -5.75 11.85 -0.02
N PRO A 201 -6.41 12.47 -1.03
CA PRO A 201 -7.77 12.10 -1.41
C PRO A 201 -7.88 10.62 -1.77
N GLY A 202 -8.90 9.94 -1.26
CA GLY A 202 -9.14 8.52 -1.54
C GLY A 202 -9.50 8.28 -3.01
N SER A 203 -10.24 9.21 -3.62
CA SER A 203 -10.63 9.17 -5.04
C SER A 203 -9.43 8.99 -5.99
N SER A 204 -8.22 9.39 -5.56
CA SER A 204 -6.98 9.16 -6.32
C SER A 204 -6.60 7.68 -6.49
N PHE A 205 -7.24 6.76 -5.75
CA PHE A 205 -6.89 5.33 -5.72
C PHE A 205 -7.98 4.42 -6.28
N PHE A 206 -9.15 4.94 -6.58
CA PHE A 206 -10.30 4.15 -7.03
C PHE A 206 -10.73 4.60 -8.42
N ARG A 207 -11.22 3.65 -9.20
CA ARG A 207 -11.87 3.92 -10.49
C ARG A 207 -13.27 4.48 -10.30
N GLU A 208 -13.99 3.93 -9.33
CA GLU A 208 -15.33 4.35 -8.94
C GLU A 208 -15.26 5.65 -8.12
N PRO A 209 -16.33 6.46 -8.07
CA PRO A 209 -16.35 7.71 -7.32
C PRO A 209 -16.39 7.48 -5.79
N VAL A 210 -15.25 7.15 -5.20
CA VAL A 210 -15.07 6.97 -3.76
C VAL A 210 -14.58 8.29 -3.19
N ASN A 211 -15.49 9.21 -2.86
CA ASN A 211 -15.19 10.57 -2.43
C ASN A 211 -15.30 10.78 -0.91
N HIS A 212 -15.53 9.70 -0.16
CA HIS A 212 -15.74 9.75 1.29
C HIS A 212 -14.56 9.22 2.11
N LEU A 213 -13.44 8.93 1.44
CA LEU A 213 -12.24 8.41 2.09
C LEU A 213 -11.04 9.33 1.85
N ILE A 214 -10.22 9.48 2.88
CA ILE A 214 -8.89 10.10 2.76
C ILE A 214 -7.84 9.16 3.32
N ARG A 215 -6.61 9.23 2.81
CA ARG A 215 -5.49 8.40 3.27
C ARG A 215 -4.49 9.21 4.08
N PHE A 216 -4.21 8.75 5.30
CA PHE A 216 -3.03 9.12 6.07
C PHE A 216 -1.91 8.09 5.93
N HIS A 217 -0.70 8.46 6.35
CA HIS A 217 0.38 7.52 6.58
C HIS A 217 1.06 7.79 7.93
N PHE A 218 1.42 6.73 8.62
CA PHE A 218 2.06 6.83 9.94
C PHE A 218 3.57 6.55 9.91
N ALA A 219 4.21 6.57 8.73
CA ALA A 219 5.66 6.50 8.58
C ALA A 219 6.32 7.85 8.94
N LYS A 220 6.13 8.29 10.18
CA LYS A 220 6.63 9.54 10.75
C LYS A 220 7.25 9.28 12.13
N LYS A 221 7.90 10.28 12.71
CA LYS A 221 8.30 10.24 14.12
C LYS A 221 7.07 10.33 15.02
N ASP A 222 7.16 9.79 16.22
CA ASP A 222 6.04 9.80 17.19
C ASP A 222 5.59 11.22 17.54
N GLU A 223 6.54 12.16 17.63
CA GLU A 223 6.22 13.57 17.90
C GLU A 223 5.35 14.17 16.78
N THR A 224 5.63 13.80 15.51
CA THR A 224 4.84 14.26 14.36
C THR A 224 3.44 13.65 14.35
N LEU A 225 3.33 12.36 14.73
CA LEU A 225 2.03 11.69 14.84
C LEU A 225 1.18 12.28 15.95
N ASN A 226 1.79 12.52 17.12
CA ASN A 226 1.10 13.16 18.24
C ASN A 226 0.68 14.62 17.92
N ASP A 227 1.54 15.41 17.26
CA ASP A 227 1.17 16.76 16.81
C ASP A 227 0.00 16.71 15.82
N ALA A 228 -0.02 15.76 14.88
CA ALA A 228 -1.14 15.60 13.96
C ALA A 228 -2.44 15.23 14.70
N LEU A 229 -2.39 14.32 15.68
CA LEU A 229 -3.55 13.93 16.47
C LEU A 229 -4.07 15.11 17.31
N ASN A 230 -3.19 15.86 17.97
CA ASN A 230 -3.56 17.06 18.72
C ASN A 230 -4.25 18.12 17.83
N ARG A 231 -3.77 18.30 16.59
CA ARG A 231 -4.40 19.21 15.62
C ARG A 231 -5.78 18.69 15.19
N LEU A 232 -5.93 17.37 15.02
CA LEU A 232 -7.19 16.74 14.65
C LEU A 232 -8.27 16.86 15.75
N GLU A 233 -7.93 17.12 17.02
CA GLU A 233 -8.91 17.45 18.07
C GLU A 233 -9.80 18.62 17.68
N ALA A 234 -9.26 19.61 16.97
CA ALA A 234 -10.00 20.77 16.50
C ALA A 234 -10.73 20.54 15.16
N LEU A 235 -10.70 19.33 14.60
CA LEU A 235 -11.22 19.03 13.26
C LEU A 235 -12.69 19.46 13.12
N ARG A 236 -13.57 18.93 13.98
CA ARG A 236 -15.03 19.22 13.90
C ARG A 236 -15.38 20.69 14.17
N SER A 237 -14.57 21.41 14.93
CA SER A 237 -14.78 22.84 15.18
C SER A 237 -14.32 23.71 14.02
N LYS A 238 -13.24 23.31 13.32
CA LYS A 238 -12.67 24.06 12.20
C LYS A 238 -13.28 23.69 10.85
N ILE A 239 -13.75 22.45 10.73
CA ILE A 239 -14.44 21.90 9.56
C ILE A 239 -15.75 21.28 10.03
N PRO A 240 -16.79 22.08 10.29
CA PRO A 240 -18.08 21.57 10.72
C PRO A 240 -18.76 20.77 9.60
N ALA A 241 -19.60 19.80 10.00
CA ALA A 241 -20.39 19.03 9.06
C ALA A 241 -21.26 19.95 8.20
N ARG A 242 -21.27 19.71 6.90
CA ARG A 242 -22.15 20.40 5.94
C ARG A 242 -23.54 19.78 5.99
N ALA A 243 -24.57 20.60 5.88
CA ALA A 243 -25.92 20.09 5.72
C ALA A 243 -26.01 19.22 4.45
N ALA A 244 -26.68 18.07 4.55
CA ALA A 244 -26.99 17.26 3.38
C ALA A 244 -27.80 18.12 2.39
N ARG A 245 -27.32 18.21 1.15
CA ARG A 245 -28.03 18.90 0.08
C ARG A 245 -29.11 18.03 -0.52
#